data_0ebad8d18adecf05d79244517803dd08
#
_entry.id   0ebad8d18adecf05d79244517803dd08
#
_cell.length_a   1.000
_cell.length_b   1.000
_cell.length_c   1.000
_cell.angle_alpha   90.00
_cell.angle_beta   90.00
_cell.angle_gamma   90.00
#
_symmetry.space_group_name_H-M   'P 1'
#
loop_
_entity.id
_entity.type
_entity.pdbx_description
1 polymer ?
#
loop_
_entity_poly.entity_id
_entity_poly.type
_entity_poly.pdbx_seq_one_letter_code
_entity_poly.pdbx_strand_id
1 'polypeptide(L)'
;MSTITTRNQFKDYCLRRLGFPVIEINVDEDQIQDRIDDALLYWQDYHFDGLQKVYYIHELTQQDIDNKYLDMSSIRDSSNNATEVVGITRIFPIQDSSATINMFDLRYQLRLNELYDFTSASYINYTLTQQHLRSLELLFTGEIPIRFQRHMQRAFIDWAWGSSQAGVGTVAVLECYTTLNPDYYGRVYNDRWLKEYATALIKRTWGINLKKFNNLPLPGGVTLNGDKIYEEASEIGRAHV
;
A
#
# COMPACT_ATOMS: atom_id res chain seq x y z
N MET A 1 13.54 -3.05 25.13
CA MET A 1 12.20 -2.54 24.78
C MET A 1 11.42 -3.72 24.19
N SER A 2 10.23 -4.03 24.72
CA SER A 2 9.38 -5.07 24.12
C SER A 2 8.88 -4.56 22.76
N THR A 3 9.27 -5.23 21.71
CA THR A 3 8.77 -4.95 20.36
C THR A 3 7.32 -5.38 20.27
N ILE A 4 6.45 -4.47 19.88
CA ILE A 4 5.04 -4.74 19.65
C ILE A 4 4.92 -5.45 18.30
N THR A 5 4.33 -6.65 18.28
CA THR A 5 4.20 -7.46 17.07
C THR A 5 2.80 -7.93 16.81
N THR A 6 1.88 -7.75 17.76
CA THR A 6 0.48 -8.18 17.62
C THR A 6 -0.48 -7.03 17.85
N ARG A 7 -1.67 -7.13 17.25
CA ARG A 7 -2.74 -6.16 17.38
C ARG A 7 -3.17 -5.93 18.84
N ASN A 8 -3.23 -7.00 19.63
CA ASN A 8 -3.58 -6.89 21.06
C ASN A 8 -2.51 -6.14 21.85
N GLN A 9 -1.22 -6.43 21.62
CA GLN A 9 -0.13 -5.67 22.25
C GLN A 9 -0.15 -4.19 21.87
N PHE A 10 -0.53 -3.89 20.63
CA PHE A 10 -0.67 -2.52 20.15
C PHE A 10 -1.83 -1.80 20.83
N LYS A 11 -2.99 -2.44 20.92
CA LYS A 11 -4.14 -1.94 21.70
C LYS A 11 -3.73 -1.61 23.14
N ASP A 12 -3.12 -2.60 23.84
CA ASP A 12 -2.68 -2.41 25.23
C ASP A 12 -1.66 -1.29 25.36
N TYR A 13 -0.79 -1.11 24.37
CA TYR A 13 0.15 0.01 24.36
C TYR A 13 -0.58 1.36 24.28
N CYS A 14 -1.54 1.51 23.37
CA CYS A 14 -2.33 2.73 23.24
C CYS A 14 -3.12 3.05 24.52
N LEU A 15 -3.74 2.05 25.11
CA LEU A 15 -4.47 2.21 26.37
C LEU A 15 -3.55 2.59 27.54
N ARG A 16 -2.37 1.96 27.68
CA ARG A 16 -1.38 2.34 28.71
C ARG A 16 -0.89 3.76 28.54
N ARG A 17 -0.72 4.22 27.30
CA ARG A 17 -0.34 5.60 27.03
C ARG A 17 -1.42 6.61 27.43
N LEU A 18 -2.69 6.20 27.44
CA LEU A 18 -3.83 7.00 27.92
C LEU A 18 -4.03 6.94 29.43
N GLY A 19 -3.32 6.05 30.13
CA GLY A 19 -3.34 5.94 31.59
C GLY A 19 -3.97 4.66 32.13
N PHE A 20 -4.41 3.75 31.29
CA PHE A 20 -4.91 2.43 31.72
C PHE A 20 -3.77 1.62 32.39
N PRO A 21 -3.97 0.86 33.48
CA PRO A 21 -5.25 0.62 34.17
C PRO A 21 -5.52 1.59 35.35
N VAL A 22 -4.67 2.61 35.55
CA VAL A 22 -4.81 3.57 36.66
C VAL A 22 -6.06 4.43 36.47
N ILE A 23 -6.33 4.80 35.22
CA ILE A 23 -7.51 5.57 34.85
C ILE A 23 -8.39 4.63 33.97
N GLU A 24 -9.68 4.55 34.33
CA GLU A 24 -10.65 3.83 33.51
C GLU A 24 -10.96 4.64 32.25
N ILE A 25 -10.76 4.02 31.09
CA ILE A 25 -11.00 4.64 29.80
C ILE A 25 -12.34 4.12 29.27
N ASN A 26 -13.35 4.99 29.28
CA ASN A 26 -14.72 4.64 28.89
C ASN A 26 -14.87 4.61 27.36
N VAL A 27 -14.21 3.64 26.73
CA VAL A 27 -14.29 3.33 25.29
C VAL A 27 -14.48 1.83 25.17
N ASP A 28 -15.48 1.44 24.40
CA ASP A 28 -15.73 0.03 24.14
C ASP A 28 -14.64 -0.61 23.30
N GLU A 29 -14.47 -1.92 23.43
CA GLU A 29 -13.44 -2.67 22.70
C GLU A 29 -13.59 -2.54 21.19
N ASP A 30 -14.81 -2.66 20.69
CA ASP A 30 -15.10 -2.53 19.27
C ASP A 30 -14.76 -1.13 18.75
N GLN A 31 -15.04 -0.08 19.55
CA GLN A 31 -14.66 1.29 19.20
C GLN A 31 -13.13 1.48 19.13
N ILE A 32 -12.39 0.78 19.99
CA ILE A 32 -10.93 0.81 19.95
C ILE A 32 -10.41 0.12 18.70
N GLN A 33 -10.97 -1.04 18.35
CA GLN A 33 -10.60 -1.77 17.16
C GLN A 33 -10.87 -0.97 15.89
N ASP A 34 -12.04 -0.32 15.80
CA ASP A 34 -12.38 0.57 14.67
C ASP A 34 -11.36 1.70 14.51
N ARG A 35 -10.91 2.31 15.63
CA ARG A 35 -9.92 3.39 15.57
C ARG A 35 -8.54 2.89 15.17
N ILE A 36 -8.19 1.67 15.54
CA ILE A 36 -6.95 1.03 15.08
C ILE A 36 -7.03 0.76 13.57
N ASP A 37 -8.17 0.28 13.08
CA ASP A 37 -8.37 0.04 11.65
C ASP A 37 -8.31 1.35 10.84
N ASP A 38 -8.97 2.41 11.31
CA ASP A 38 -8.87 3.74 10.69
C ASP A 38 -7.43 4.25 10.63
N ALA A 39 -6.66 4.03 11.71
CA ALA A 39 -5.26 4.44 11.75
C ALA A 39 -4.39 3.63 10.77
N LEU A 40 -4.63 2.33 10.65
CA LEU A 40 -3.93 1.45 9.72
C LEU A 40 -4.25 1.80 8.27
N LEU A 41 -5.53 2.04 7.95
CA LEU A 41 -5.93 2.46 6.60
C LEU A 41 -5.27 3.78 6.21
N TYR A 42 -5.27 4.76 7.12
CA TYR A 42 -4.62 6.04 6.86
C TYR A 42 -3.11 5.87 6.67
N TRP A 43 -2.46 5.03 7.48
CA TRP A 43 -1.04 4.74 7.36
C TRP A 43 -0.71 4.07 6.01
N GLN A 44 -1.53 3.11 5.57
CA GLN A 44 -1.36 2.44 4.28
C GLN A 44 -1.54 3.40 3.09
N ASP A 45 -2.47 4.35 3.19
CA ASP A 45 -2.78 5.26 2.09
C ASP A 45 -1.75 6.40 1.94
N TYR A 46 -1.13 6.86 3.03
CA TYR A 46 -0.30 8.08 3.02
C TYR A 46 1.18 7.87 3.36
N HIS A 47 1.54 6.73 3.93
CA HIS A 47 2.93 6.46 4.27
C HIS A 47 3.63 5.58 3.23
N PHE A 48 4.85 5.98 2.86
CA PHE A 48 5.67 5.22 1.91
C PHE A 48 5.88 3.76 2.34
N ASP A 49 6.08 3.53 3.65
CA ASP A 49 6.30 2.20 4.21
C ASP A 49 5.01 1.38 4.36
N GLY A 50 3.84 1.96 4.04
CA GLY A 50 2.54 1.30 4.05
C GLY A 50 2.30 0.40 2.85
N LEU A 51 3.07 0.58 1.79
CA LEU A 51 2.94 -0.12 0.53
C LEU A 51 4.22 -0.88 0.18
N GLN A 52 4.05 -2.01 -0.47
CA GLN A 52 5.13 -2.80 -1.03
C GLN A 52 5.00 -2.87 -2.55
N LYS A 53 6.11 -2.65 -3.25
CA LYS A 53 6.20 -2.87 -4.69
C LYS A 53 6.46 -4.34 -4.95
N VAL A 54 5.58 -4.99 -5.71
CA VAL A 54 5.64 -6.41 -6.04
C VAL A 54 5.53 -6.60 -7.55
N TYR A 55 6.29 -7.53 -8.08
CA TYR A 55 6.16 -8.01 -9.46
C TYR A 55 5.34 -9.30 -9.44
N TYR A 56 4.12 -9.22 -9.94
CA TYR A 56 3.23 -10.35 -10.03
C TYR A 56 3.30 -10.99 -11.40
N ILE A 57 3.55 -12.29 -11.43
CA ILE A 57 3.62 -13.09 -12.65
C ILE A 57 2.26 -13.76 -12.83
N HIS A 58 1.59 -13.50 -13.95
CA HIS A 58 0.31 -14.07 -14.26
C HIS A 58 0.35 -14.75 -15.64
N GLU A 59 -0.08 -15.99 -15.71
CA GLU A 59 -0.28 -16.72 -16.96
C GLU A 59 -1.72 -16.53 -17.39
N LEU A 60 -1.93 -15.99 -18.61
CA LEU A 60 -3.25 -15.68 -19.11
C LEU A 60 -4.06 -16.95 -19.33
N THR A 61 -5.23 -16.98 -18.71
CA THR A 61 -6.21 -18.06 -18.85
C THR A 61 -7.25 -17.73 -19.93
N GLN A 62 -7.99 -18.75 -20.39
CA GLN A 62 -9.12 -18.52 -21.30
C GLN A 62 -10.17 -17.60 -20.69
N GLN A 63 -10.37 -17.70 -19.38
CA GLN A 63 -11.33 -16.87 -18.64
C GLN A 63 -10.94 -15.38 -18.64
N ASP A 64 -9.64 -15.07 -18.57
CA ASP A 64 -9.15 -13.69 -18.64
C ASP A 64 -9.40 -13.09 -20.02
N ILE A 65 -9.22 -13.90 -21.06
CA ILE A 65 -9.45 -13.47 -22.46
C ILE A 65 -10.94 -13.20 -22.70
N ASP A 66 -11.81 -14.09 -22.22
CA ASP A 66 -13.25 -13.95 -22.39
C ASP A 66 -13.80 -12.74 -21.60
N ASN A 67 -13.28 -12.52 -20.41
CA ASN A 67 -13.67 -11.41 -19.54
C ASN A 67 -13.02 -10.07 -19.92
N LYS A 68 -11.88 -10.08 -20.60
CA LYS A 68 -11.07 -8.89 -20.98
C LYS A 68 -10.59 -8.08 -19.77
N TYR A 69 -10.39 -8.72 -18.65
CA TYR A 69 -9.75 -8.16 -17.44
C TYR A 69 -9.03 -9.25 -16.66
N LEU A 70 -8.06 -8.85 -15.84
CA LEU A 70 -7.39 -9.73 -14.90
C LEU A 70 -8.00 -9.54 -13.52
N ASP A 71 -8.30 -10.65 -12.84
CA ASP A 71 -8.76 -10.65 -11.45
C ASP A 71 -7.54 -10.69 -10.53
N MET A 72 -7.37 -9.61 -9.76
CA MET A 72 -6.25 -9.42 -8.86
C MET A 72 -6.57 -9.81 -7.41
N SER A 73 -7.75 -10.34 -7.13
CA SER A 73 -8.20 -10.70 -5.78
C SER A 73 -7.40 -11.85 -5.17
N SER A 74 -6.77 -12.68 -5.99
CA SER A 74 -6.00 -13.85 -5.58
C SER A 74 -4.49 -13.59 -5.44
N ILE A 75 -4.05 -12.34 -5.55
CA ILE A 75 -2.63 -12.01 -5.46
C ILE A 75 -2.09 -12.29 -4.07
N ARG A 76 -0.89 -12.83 -4.07
CA ARG A 76 -0.10 -13.11 -2.88
C ARG A 76 1.25 -12.43 -2.96
N ASP A 77 1.76 -12.04 -1.78
CA ASP A 77 3.11 -11.49 -1.68
C ASP A 77 4.18 -12.58 -1.90
N SER A 78 5.45 -12.16 -1.87
CA SER A 78 6.60 -13.07 -1.98
C SER A 78 6.66 -14.14 -0.88
N SER A 79 5.93 -13.95 0.21
CA SER A 79 5.80 -14.88 1.34
C SER A 79 4.51 -15.71 1.27
N ASN A 80 3.79 -15.68 0.15
CA ASN A 80 2.53 -16.39 -0.10
C ASN A 80 1.34 -15.92 0.78
N ASN A 81 1.41 -14.71 1.37
CA ASN A 81 0.31 -14.13 2.13
C ASN A 81 -0.65 -13.39 1.21
N ALA A 82 -1.94 -13.44 1.50
CA ALA A 82 -2.94 -12.67 0.77
C ALA A 82 -2.71 -11.17 0.97
N THR A 83 -2.70 -10.42 -0.12
CA THR A 83 -2.44 -8.98 -0.12
C THR A 83 -3.40 -8.28 -1.06
N GLU A 84 -3.75 -7.04 -0.74
CA GLU A 84 -4.61 -6.19 -1.57
C GLU A 84 -3.76 -5.34 -2.49
N VAL A 85 -4.12 -5.31 -3.78
CA VAL A 85 -3.48 -4.42 -4.76
C VAL A 85 -4.10 -3.04 -4.64
N VAL A 86 -3.24 -2.04 -4.48
CA VAL A 86 -3.63 -0.63 -4.44
C VAL A 86 -3.57 -0.01 -5.82
N GLY A 87 -2.57 -0.41 -6.62
CA GLY A 87 -2.40 0.11 -7.96
C GLY A 87 -1.44 -0.74 -8.79
N ILE A 88 -1.59 -0.65 -10.10
CA ILE A 88 -0.73 -1.28 -11.08
C ILE A 88 -0.08 -0.17 -11.89
N THR A 89 1.25 -0.17 -11.98
CA THR A 89 2.00 0.87 -12.69
C THR A 89 2.34 0.46 -14.10
N ARG A 90 2.77 -0.77 -14.29
CA ARG A 90 3.24 -1.27 -15.59
C ARG A 90 2.89 -2.72 -15.78
N ILE A 91 2.80 -3.12 -17.06
CA ILE A 91 2.70 -4.49 -17.49
C ILE A 91 3.82 -4.80 -18.47
N PHE A 92 4.45 -5.93 -18.28
CA PHE A 92 5.51 -6.43 -19.16
C PHE A 92 5.01 -7.73 -19.79
N PRO A 93 4.49 -7.69 -21.04
CA PRO A 93 4.15 -8.92 -21.72
C PRO A 93 5.44 -9.66 -22.05
N ILE A 94 5.57 -10.86 -21.54
CA ILE A 94 6.66 -11.75 -21.90
C ILE A 94 6.16 -12.60 -23.08
N GLN A 95 6.49 -12.19 -24.28
CA GLN A 95 6.27 -13.00 -25.46
C GLN A 95 7.32 -14.09 -25.50
N ASP A 96 6.83 -15.32 -25.61
CA ASP A 96 7.52 -16.57 -25.86
C ASP A 96 8.17 -17.31 -24.69
N SER A 97 7.59 -18.48 -24.50
CA SER A 97 8.21 -19.62 -23.81
C SER A 97 9.42 -20.23 -24.57
N SER A 98 9.67 -19.87 -25.82
CA SER A 98 10.92 -20.14 -26.51
C SER A 98 11.88 -18.98 -26.31
N ALA A 99 12.25 -18.76 -25.06
CA ALA A 99 13.26 -17.77 -24.69
C ALA A 99 14.65 -18.17 -25.19
N THR A 100 14.85 -18.13 -26.44
CA THR A 100 16.12 -17.67 -26.93
C THR A 100 16.11 -16.19 -26.64
N ILE A 101 16.68 -15.78 -25.50
CA ILE A 101 17.07 -14.41 -25.26
C ILE A 101 17.94 -14.06 -26.45
N ASN A 102 17.33 -13.47 -27.47
CA ASN A 102 18.04 -13.07 -28.65
C ASN A 102 18.96 -11.95 -28.17
N MET A 103 20.25 -12.24 -28.05
CA MET A 103 21.27 -11.22 -27.75
C MET A 103 21.21 -10.05 -28.73
N PHE A 104 20.48 -10.24 -29.83
CA PHE A 104 20.19 -9.23 -30.85
C PHE A 104 18.84 -8.54 -30.66
N ASP A 105 18.07 -8.87 -29.62
CA ASP A 105 16.86 -8.14 -29.33
C ASP A 105 17.23 -6.70 -28.94
N LEU A 106 16.63 -5.74 -29.64
CA LEU A 106 16.85 -4.32 -29.42
C LEU A 106 16.70 -3.95 -27.93
N ARG A 107 15.71 -4.55 -27.24
CA ARG A 107 15.48 -4.33 -25.80
C ARG A 107 16.64 -4.79 -24.92
N TYR A 108 17.23 -5.95 -25.25
CA TYR A 108 18.40 -6.44 -24.54
C TYR A 108 19.63 -5.55 -24.75
N GLN A 109 19.84 -5.10 -25.99
CA GLN A 109 20.91 -4.15 -26.33
C GLN A 109 20.74 -2.81 -25.62
N LEU A 110 19.49 -2.32 -25.50
CA LEU A 110 19.17 -1.10 -24.77
C LEU A 110 19.52 -1.21 -23.27
N ARG A 111 19.16 -2.32 -22.66
CA ARG A 111 19.48 -2.59 -21.24
C ARG A 111 20.98 -2.77 -21.00
N LEU A 112 21.68 -3.40 -21.91
CA LEU A 112 23.14 -3.49 -21.84
C LEU A 112 23.83 -2.13 -21.96
N ASN A 113 23.35 -1.26 -22.86
CA ASN A 113 23.87 0.10 -22.97
C ASN A 113 23.66 0.92 -21.68
N GLU A 114 22.53 0.80 -21.01
CA GLU A 114 22.31 1.43 -19.71
C GLU A 114 23.36 1.01 -18.66
N LEU A 115 23.82 -0.24 -18.71
CA LEU A 115 24.83 -0.78 -17.78
C LEU A 115 26.27 -0.33 -18.14
N TYR A 116 26.56 -0.10 -19.41
CA TYR A 116 27.90 0.29 -19.87
C TYR A 116 28.13 1.79 -19.87
N ASP A 117 27.10 2.62 -19.84
CA ASP A 117 27.20 4.08 -19.97
C ASP A 117 27.81 4.78 -18.73
N PHE A 118 28.04 4.05 -17.63
CA PHE A 118 28.72 4.61 -16.46
C PHE A 118 30.20 4.96 -16.69
N THR A 119 30.76 4.60 -17.84
CA THR A 119 32.17 4.85 -18.16
C THR A 119 32.40 6.00 -19.13
N SER A 120 31.34 6.58 -19.73
CA SER A 120 31.51 7.69 -20.68
C SER A 120 31.55 9.02 -19.96
N ALA A 121 32.64 9.74 -20.16
CA ALA A 121 32.93 11.04 -19.50
C ALA A 121 32.08 12.22 -20.05
N SER A 122 31.16 12.01 -20.98
CA SER A 122 30.38 13.09 -21.60
C SER A 122 28.92 13.04 -21.28
N TYR A 123 28.49 13.93 -20.38
CA TYR A 123 27.08 14.11 -20.01
C TYR A 123 26.14 14.40 -21.19
N ILE A 124 26.64 15.12 -22.21
CA ILE A 124 25.87 15.47 -23.42
C ILE A 124 25.56 14.22 -24.24
N ASN A 125 26.55 13.36 -24.46
CA ASN A 125 26.34 12.10 -25.17
C ASN A 125 25.41 11.18 -24.43
N TYR A 126 25.49 11.13 -23.10
CA TYR A 126 24.57 10.36 -22.27
C TYR A 126 23.12 10.83 -22.42
N THR A 127 22.85 12.13 -22.32
CA THR A 127 21.49 12.68 -22.47
C THR A 127 20.93 12.48 -23.87
N LEU A 128 21.73 12.62 -24.91
CA LEU A 128 21.33 12.35 -26.30
C LEU A 128 20.99 10.86 -26.52
N THR A 129 21.82 9.99 -25.98
CA THR A 129 21.57 8.53 -26.04
C THR A 129 20.28 8.18 -25.30
N GLN A 130 20.06 8.71 -24.09
CA GLN A 130 18.83 8.48 -23.33
C GLN A 130 17.58 9.00 -24.05
N GLN A 131 17.65 10.18 -24.67
CA GLN A 131 16.54 10.71 -25.45
C GLN A 131 16.25 9.84 -26.69
N HIS A 132 17.29 9.36 -27.36
CA HIS A 132 17.13 8.45 -28.51
C HIS A 132 16.52 7.12 -28.10
N LEU A 133 16.99 6.54 -26.98
CA LEU A 133 16.43 5.31 -26.42
C LEU A 133 14.96 5.46 -26.05
N ARG A 134 14.60 6.57 -25.38
CA ARG A 134 13.17 6.85 -25.08
C ARG A 134 12.32 7.01 -26.34
N SER A 135 12.86 7.66 -27.37
CA SER A 135 12.15 7.77 -28.67
C SER A 135 11.96 6.44 -29.33
N LEU A 136 12.94 5.55 -29.29
CA LEU A 136 12.84 4.19 -29.80
C LEU A 136 11.84 3.36 -28.95
N GLU A 137 11.88 3.47 -27.64
CA GLU A 137 10.94 2.80 -26.75
C GLU A 137 9.50 3.25 -27.02
N LEU A 138 9.26 4.53 -27.24
CA LEU A 138 7.95 5.06 -27.62
C LEU A 138 7.46 4.53 -28.98
N LEU A 139 8.36 4.41 -29.96
CA LEU A 139 8.01 3.96 -31.30
C LEU A 139 7.77 2.43 -31.41
N PHE A 140 8.55 1.64 -30.66
CA PHE A 140 8.56 0.19 -30.81
C PHE A 140 7.87 -0.57 -29.68
N THR A 141 7.73 0.04 -28.50
CA THR A 141 7.24 -0.69 -27.34
C THR A 141 5.94 -0.15 -26.79
N GLY A 142 5.51 1.06 -27.10
CA GLY A 142 4.29 1.71 -26.62
C GLY A 142 3.86 1.27 -25.20
N GLU A 143 3.60 2.16 -24.29
CA GLU A 143 3.06 1.77 -22.99
C GLU A 143 1.65 1.20 -23.20
N ILE A 144 1.40 0.01 -22.69
CA ILE A 144 0.07 -0.62 -22.73
C ILE A 144 -0.79 0.08 -21.69
N PRO A 145 -1.91 0.74 -22.08
CA PRO A 145 -2.79 1.41 -21.13
C PRO A 145 -3.41 0.40 -20.17
N ILE A 146 -3.32 0.71 -18.87
CA ILE A 146 -3.90 -0.11 -17.80
C ILE A 146 -4.86 0.76 -17.02
N ARG A 147 -6.05 0.22 -16.75
CA ARG A 147 -7.04 0.80 -15.84
C ARG A 147 -7.28 -0.18 -14.71
N PHE A 148 -6.89 0.20 -13.51
CA PHE A 148 -7.10 -0.63 -12.33
C PHE A 148 -8.18 -0.04 -11.44
N GLN A 149 -9.08 -0.87 -10.94
CA GLN A 149 -10.11 -0.49 -9.99
C GLN A 149 -9.94 -1.22 -8.67
N ARG A 150 -9.47 -0.50 -7.66
CA ARG A 150 -9.11 -1.05 -6.34
C ARG A 150 -10.28 -1.81 -5.70
N HIS A 151 -11.48 -1.24 -5.67
CA HIS A 151 -12.63 -1.85 -4.99
C HIS A 151 -13.14 -3.13 -5.66
N MET A 152 -12.90 -3.31 -6.96
CA MET A 152 -13.25 -4.53 -7.67
C MET A 152 -12.07 -5.49 -7.82
N GLN A 153 -10.86 -5.06 -7.46
CA GLN A 153 -9.61 -5.79 -7.67
C GLN A 153 -9.47 -6.30 -9.11
N ARG A 154 -9.84 -5.45 -10.10
CA ARG A 154 -9.81 -5.79 -11.51
C ARG A 154 -8.90 -4.86 -12.29
N ALA A 155 -8.03 -5.46 -13.11
CA ALA A 155 -7.16 -4.76 -14.03
C ALA A 155 -7.70 -4.89 -15.46
N PHE A 156 -8.10 -3.79 -16.06
CA PHE A 156 -8.50 -3.70 -17.46
C PHE A 156 -7.29 -3.26 -18.28
N ILE A 157 -6.90 -4.10 -19.20
CA ILE A 157 -5.71 -3.91 -20.02
C ILE A 157 -6.15 -3.76 -21.47
N ASP A 158 -5.64 -2.74 -22.13
CA ASP A 158 -5.97 -2.45 -23.54
C ASP A 158 -5.07 -3.29 -24.47
N TRP A 159 -5.35 -4.60 -24.48
CA TRP A 159 -4.68 -5.57 -25.33
C TRP A 159 -5.55 -6.03 -26.47
N ALA A 160 -4.90 -6.53 -27.51
CA ALA A 160 -5.57 -7.34 -28.54
C ALA A 160 -5.77 -8.77 -27.98
N TRP A 161 -6.77 -8.94 -27.13
CA TRP A 161 -7.08 -10.21 -26.47
C TRP A 161 -7.31 -11.33 -27.50
N GLY A 162 -6.71 -12.50 -27.26
CA GLY A 162 -6.77 -13.64 -28.16
C GLY A 162 -5.79 -13.58 -29.35
N SER A 163 -4.97 -12.53 -29.44
CA SER A 163 -3.87 -12.47 -30.39
C SER A 163 -2.63 -13.21 -29.91
N SER A 164 -1.61 -13.29 -30.78
CA SER A 164 -0.29 -13.83 -30.38
C SER A 164 0.36 -13.09 -29.21
N GLN A 165 -0.05 -11.84 -28.95
CA GLN A 165 0.48 -11.03 -27.85
C GLN A 165 -0.25 -11.25 -26.52
N ALA A 166 -1.51 -11.65 -26.56
CA ALA A 166 -2.36 -11.85 -25.39
C ALA A 166 -3.22 -13.11 -25.54
N GLY A 167 -2.59 -14.22 -25.92
CA GLY A 167 -3.20 -15.55 -26.05
C GLY A 167 -3.17 -16.32 -24.72
N VAL A 168 -3.88 -17.45 -24.69
CA VAL A 168 -3.83 -18.39 -23.55
C VAL A 168 -2.40 -18.88 -23.36
N GLY A 169 -1.92 -18.91 -22.12
CA GLY A 169 -0.57 -19.33 -21.77
C GLY A 169 0.49 -18.23 -21.95
N THR A 170 0.12 -17.04 -22.40
CA THR A 170 1.05 -15.90 -22.43
C THR A 170 1.28 -15.44 -20.99
N VAL A 171 2.55 -15.24 -20.63
CA VAL A 171 2.95 -14.77 -19.31
C VAL A 171 3.01 -13.24 -19.31
N ALA A 172 2.33 -12.63 -18.38
CA ALA A 172 2.39 -11.19 -18.14
C ALA A 172 3.00 -10.93 -16.76
N VAL A 173 3.93 -10.01 -16.68
CA VAL A 173 4.47 -9.52 -15.42
C VAL A 173 3.86 -8.16 -15.11
N LEU A 174 3.16 -8.04 -14.00
CA LEU A 174 2.54 -6.80 -13.56
C LEU A 174 3.37 -6.19 -12.42
N GLU A 175 3.73 -4.94 -12.56
CA GLU A 175 4.32 -4.14 -11.49
C GLU A 175 3.20 -3.54 -10.65
N CYS A 176 3.04 -4.03 -9.42
CA CYS A 176 1.93 -3.67 -8.55
C CYS A 176 2.43 -3.07 -7.25
N TYR A 177 1.63 -2.17 -6.69
CA TYR A 177 1.73 -1.75 -5.29
C TYR A 177 0.68 -2.49 -4.47
N THR A 178 1.12 -3.16 -3.42
CA THR A 178 0.26 -3.93 -2.53
C THR A 178 0.35 -3.39 -1.11
N THR A 179 -0.74 -3.52 -0.34
CA THR A 179 -0.74 -3.14 1.07
C THR A 179 0.07 -4.13 1.90
N LEU A 180 0.78 -3.60 2.92
CA LEU A 180 1.39 -4.43 3.95
C LEU A 180 0.31 -4.82 4.96
N ASN A 181 0.00 -6.11 5.05
CA ASN A 181 -0.94 -6.62 6.04
C ASN A 181 -0.24 -6.74 7.41
N PRO A 182 -0.69 -6.00 8.45
CA PRO A 182 -0.08 -6.02 9.77
C PRO A 182 -0.13 -7.39 10.46
N ASP A 183 -1.08 -8.25 10.09
CA ASP A 183 -1.22 -9.59 10.69
C ASP A 183 -0.04 -10.50 10.33
N TYR A 184 0.54 -10.30 9.13
CA TYR A 184 1.74 -11.02 8.69
C TYR A 184 3.02 -10.26 9.04
N TYR A 185 2.98 -8.93 8.96
CA TYR A 185 4.12 -8.06 9.18
C TYR A 185 3.96 -7.27 10.49
N GLY A 186 3.93 -7.96 11.63
CA GLY A 186 3.70 -7.38 12.96
C GLY A 186 4.61 -6.22 13.35
N ARG A 187 5.74 -6.01 12.67
CA ARG A 187 6.61 -4.84 12.88
C ARG A 187 5.94 -3.51 12.56
N VAL A 188 4.90 -3.50 11.72
CA VAL A 188 4.07 -2.32 11.40
C VAL A 188 3.52 -1.69 12.68
N TYR A 189 3.09 -2.50 13.66
CA TYR A 189 2.61 -2.01 14.96
C TYR A 189 3.67 -1.29 15.78
N ASN A 190 4.94 -1.39 15.40
CA ASN A 190 6.01 -0.68 16.10
C ASN A 190 6.34 0.68 15.47
N ASP A 191 5.68 1.06 14.38
CA ASP A 191 5.84 2.36 13.77
C ASP A 191 5.47 3.48 14.74
N ARG A 192 6.30 4.55 14.78
CA ARG A 192 6.15 5.64 15.73
C ARG A 192 4.90 6.46 15.42
N TRP A 193 4.72 6.79 14.16
CA TRP A 193 3.59 7.62 13.73
C TRP A 193 2.26 6.89 13.99
N LEU A 194 2.19 5.61 13.61
CA LEU A 194 1.00 4.77 13.80
C LEU A 194 0.59 4.70 15.29
N LYS A 195 1.58 4.54 16.19
CA LYS A 195 1.34 4.54 17.65
C LYS A 195 0.75 5.86 18.13
N GLU A 196 1.29 6.97 17.66
CA GLU A 196 0.84 8.30 18.09
C GLU A 196 -0.55 8.60 17.53
N TYR A 197 -0.77 8.31 16.27
CA TYR A 197 -2.04 8.56 15.59
C TYR A 197 -3.19 7.68 16.12
N ALA A 198 -2.98 6.37 16.25
CA ALA A 198 -3.98 5.48 16.83
C ALA A 198 -4.34 5.87 18.28
N THR A 199 -3.33 6.23 19.10
CA THR A 199 -3.57 6.72 20.46
C THR A 199 -4.41 8.01 20.45
N ALA A 200 -4.15 8.92 19.51
CA ALA A 200 -4.92 10.16 19.37
C ALA A 200 -6.37 9.89 18.96
N LEU A 201 -6.61 8.95 18.02
CA LEU A 201 -7.95 8.55 17.61
C LEU A 201 -8.75 7.93 18.77
N ILE A 202 -8.13 7.05 19.54
CA ILE A 202 -8.76 6.45 20.74
C ILE A 202 -9.06 7.53 21.78
N LYS A 203 -8.11 8.45 22.05
CA LYS A 203 -8.31 9.59 22.94
C LYS A 203 -9.47 10.49 22.49
N ARG A 204 -9.57 10.72 21.17
CA ARG A 204 -10.66 11.49 20.58
C ARG A 204 -12.01 10.84 20.81
N THR A 205 -12.11 9.52 20.63
CA THR A 205 -13.34 8.76 20.89
C THR A 205 -13.71 8.80 22.37
N TRP A 206 -12.73 8.67 23.26
CA TRP A 206 -12.92 8.85 24.70
C TRP A 206 -13.47 10.24 25.03
N GLY A 207 -12.89 11.30 24.46
CA GLY A 207 -13.39 12.67 24.62
C GLY A 207 -14.84 12.82 24.12
N ILE A 208 -15.20 12.25 22.98
CA ILE A 208 -16.56 12.25 22.45
C ILE A 208 -17.55 11.55 23.40
N ASN A 209 -17.16 10.41 23.96
CA ASN A 209 -18.01 9.68 24.90
C ASN A 209 -18.23 10.48 26.19
N LEU A 210 -17.18 11.10 26.72
CA LEU A 210 -17.26 11.93 27.94
C LEU A 210 -18.02 13.24 27.68
N LYS A 211 -17.95 13.82 26.50
CA LYS A 211 -18.65 15.04 26.13
C LYS A 211 -20.17 14.91 26.24
N LYS A 212 -20.72 13.70 26.09
CA LYS A 212 -22.15 13.43 26.29
C LYS A 212 -22.59 13.65 27.74
N PHE A 213 -21.66 13.63 28.69
CA PHE A 213 -21.89 13.84 30.14
C PHE A 213 -21.39 15.20 30.60
N ASN A 214 -21.09 16.14 29.70
CA ASN A 214 -20.68 17.50 30.08
C ASN A 214 -21.78 18.16 30.89
N ASN A 215 -21.36 18.89 31.93
CA ASN A 215 -22.22 19.59 32.88
C ASN A 215 -23.01 18.69 33.87
N LEU A 216 -22.74 17.40 33.95
CA LEU A 216 -23.24 16.57 35.03
C LEU A 216 -22.31 16.73 36.24
N PRO A 217 -22.77 17.31 37.35
CA PRO A 217 -21.96 17.38 38.57
C PRO A 217 -21.80 15.98 39.16
N LEU A 218 -20.59 15.48 39.20
CA LEU A 218 -20.28 14.25 39.93
C LEU A 218 -20.34 14.48 41.43
N PRO A 219 -20.63 13.43 42.26
CA PRO A 219 -20.53 13.49 43.67
C PRO A 219 -19.13 13.99 44.10
N GLY A 220 -19.05 15.11 44.82
CA GLY A 220 -17.79 15.76 45.20
C GLY A 220 -17.42 17.02 44.40
N GLY A 221 -18.29 17.50 43.49
CA GLY A 221 -18.10 18.76 42.75
C GLY A 221 -17.07 18.68 41.60
N VAL A 222 -16.69 17.49 41.22
CA VAL A 222 -15.79 17.27 40.06
C VAL A 222 -16.60 17.29 38.76
N THR A 223 -16.17 18.08 37.79
CA THR A 223 -16.75 18.11 36.44
C THR A 223 -15.87 17.33 35.48
N LEU A 224 -16.49 16.48 34.65
CA LEU A 224 -15.79 15.82 33.58
C LEU A 224 -15.58 16.82 32.44
N ASN A 225 -14.33 17.02 32.02
CA ASN A 225 -13.99 17.92 30.93
C ASN A 225 -13.69 17.13 29.63
N GLY A 226 -14.74 16.58 29.00
CA GLY A 226 -14.63 15.84 27.75
C GLY A 226 -14.18 16.70 26.56
N ASP A 227 -14.52 18.01 26.58
CA ASP A 227 -14.12 18.94 25.53
C ASP A 227 -12.61 19.11 25.45
N LYS A 228 -11.94 19.27 26.57
CA LYS A 228 -10.49 19.41 26.63
C LYS A 228 -9.77 18.17 26.11
N ILE A 229 -10.24 16.98 26.50
CA ILE A 229 -9.67 15.71 26.02
C ILE A 229 -9.84 15.58 24.48
N TYR A 230 -10.98 15.99 23.97
CA TYR A 230 -11.26 15.99 22.52
C TYR A 230 -10.37 16.98 21.75
N GLU A 231 -10.20 18.19 22.27
CA GLU A 231 -9.37 19.23 21.66
C GLU A 231 -7.89 18.81 21.61
N GLU A 232 -7.34 18.35 22.74
CA GLU A 232 -5.97 17.82 22.80
C GLU A 232 -5.73 16.66 21.82
N ALA A 233 -6.71 15.75 21.67
CA ALA A 233 -6.61 14.65 20.74
C ALA A 233 -6.65 15.13 19.28
N SER A 234 -7.45 16.16 18.99
CA SER A 234 -7.59 16.74 17.66
C SER A 234 -6.35 17.52 17.23
N GLU A 235 -5.65 18.16 18.15
CA GLU A 235 -4.38 18.84 17.89
C GLU A 235 -3.29 17.84 17.49
N ILE A 236 -3.16 16.73 18.21
CA ILE A 236 -2.21 15.67 17.87
C ILE A 236 -2.50 15.10 16.49
N GLY A 237 -3.77 14.85 16.15
CA GLY A 237 -4.18 14.38 14.84
C GLY A 237 -3.84 15.36 13.70
N ARG A 238 -3.91 16.67 13.93
CA ARG A 238 -3.57 17.70 12.93
C ARG A 238 -2.07 17.90 12.76
N ALA A 239 -1.29 17.73 13.81
CA ALA A 239 0.17 17.90 13.76
C ALA A 239 0.85 16.81 12.93
N HIS A 240 0.15 15.72 12.64
CA HIS A 240 0.66 14.56 11.88
C HIS A 240 0.03 14.40 10.49
N VAL A 241 -0.84 15.29 10.09
CA VAL A 241 -1.42 15.42 8.74
C VAL A 241 -0.79 16.62 8.03
#